data_a2e233bed11a8872b0bd9ff5445fad21
#
_entry.id   a2e233bed11a8872b0bd9ff5445fad21
#
_cell.length_a   1.000
_cell.length_b   1.000
_cell.length_c   1.000
_cell.angle_alpha   90.00
_cell.angle_beta   90.00
_cell.angle_gamma   90.00
#
_symmetry.space_group_name_H-M   'P 1'
#
loop_
_entity.id
_entity.type
_entity.pdbx_description
1 polymer ?
#
loop_
_entity_poly.entity_id
_entity_poly.type
_entity_poly.pdbx_seq_one_letter_code
_entity_poly.pdbx_strand_id
1 'polypeptide(L)' 'MPEKSLFCVYCQRTSEQVPLLQFNFKGEQHWICPEHLPILIHRPAELAPFLPGIEKMQGVQHD' A
#
# COMPACT_ATOMS: atom_id res chain seq x y z
N MET A 1 -18.18 15.72 -0.13
CA MET A 1 -17.85 15.27 -0.26
C MET A 1 -17.47 14.52 0.23
N PRO A 2 -17.54 14.01 0.43
CA PRO A 2 -17.19 13.30 1.09
C PRO A 2 -16.20 12.64 0.86
N GLU A 3 -15.76 12.46 1.24
CA GLU A 3 -14.83 12.08 1.00
C GLU A 3 -14.43 10.99 1.48
N LYS A 4 -13.98 10.18 0.88
CA LYS A 4 -13.44 9.15 1.27
C LYS A 4 -12.25 9.41 2.01
N SER A 5 -11.97 8.90 3.11
CA SER A 5 -10.77 9.00 3.79
C SER A 5 -9.73 8.21 3.14
N LEU A 6 -8.63 8.78 2.78
CA LEU A 6 -7.51 8.09 2.21
C LEU A 6 -6.53 7.78 3.32
N PHE A 7 -6.06 6.55 3.36
CA PHE A 7 -5.09 6.18 4.40
C PHE A 7 -4.18 5.09 3.89
N CYS A 8 -3.01 5.02 4.51
CA CYS A 8 -2.04 3.99 4.17
C CYS A 8 -2.62 2.62 4.49
N VAL A 9 -2.47 1.68 3.56
CA VAL A 9 -3.02 0.35 3.77
C VAL A 9 -2.34 -0.38 4.91
N TYR A 10 -1.15 0.05 5.30
CA TYR A 10 -0.40 -0.68 6.31
C TYR A 10 -0.55 -0.05 7.69
N CYS A 11 -0.28 1.24 7.82
CA CYS A 11 -0.31 1.88 9.12
C CYS A 11 -1.53 2.74 9.33
N GLN A 12 -2.29 2.97 8.27
CA GLN A 12 -3.56 3.67 8.33
C GLN A 12 -3.45 5.15 8.70
N ARG A 13 -2.28 5.73 8.52
CA ARG A 13 -2.16 7.16 8.65
C ARG A 13 -2.88 7.81 7.48
N THR A 14 -3.51 8.93 7.76
CA THR A 14 -4.28 9.59 6.73
C THR A 14 -3.41 10.55 5.93
N SER A 15 -3.98 11.02 4.84
CA SER A 15 -3.27 11.98 4.01
C SER A 15 -3.02 13.29 4.72
N GLU A 16 -3.70 13.52 5.82
CA GLU A 16 -3.43 14.72 6.59
C GLU A 16 -2.21 14.56 7.46
N GLN A 17 -1.81 13.33 7.72
CA GLN A 17 -0.65 13.08 8.56
C GLN A 17 0.61 12.83 7.75
N VAL A 18 0.48 12.18 6.62
CA VAL A 18 1.62 11.87 5.77
C VAL A 18 1.18 11.95 4.33
N PRO A 19 2.10 12.19 3.43
CA PRO A 19 1.75 12.09 2.01
C PRO A 19 1.43 10.64 1.68
N LEU A 20 0.46 10.46 0.83
CA LEU A 20 0.07 9.12 0.42
C LEU A 20 0.33 8.96 -1.06
N LEU A 21 0.81 7.78 -1.41
CA LEU A 21 1.06 7.43 -2.79
C LEU A 21 -0.02 6.45 -3.22
N GLN A 22 -0.57 6.68 -4.38
CA GLN A 22 -1.63 5.83 -4.87
C GLN A 22 -1.04 4.69 -5.69
N PHE A 23 -1.61 3.51 -5.56
CA PHE A 23 -1.27 2.41 -6.45
C PHE A 23 -2.54 1.59 -6.70
N ASN A 24 -2.52 0.86 -7.79
CA ASN A 24 -3.65 0.03 -8.16
C ASN A 24 -3.30 -1.42 -7.98
N PHE A 25 -4.24 -2.20 -7.47
CA PHE A 25 -4.04 -3.62 -7.30
C PHE A 25 -5.37 -4.31 -7.56
N LYS A 26 -5.37 -5.21 -8.53
CA LYS A 26 -6.57 -5.95 -8.92
C LYS A 26 -7.72 -5.03 -9.26
N GLY A 27 -7.40 -3.93 -9.92
CA GLY A 27 -8.43 -3.01 -10.36
C GLY A 27 -8.93 -2.06 -9.28
N GLU A 28 -8.32 -2.08 -8.10
CA GLU A 28 -8.73 -1.21 -7.02
C GLU A 28 -7.61 -0.25 -6.67
N GLN A 29 -8.01 0.92 -6.21
CA GLN A 29 -7.06 1.92 -5.82
C GLN A 29 -6.74 1.80 -4.36
N HIS A 30 -5.46 1.87 -4.05
CA HIS A 30 -4.99 1.83 -2.68
C HIS A 30 -3.96 2.93 -2.47
N TRP A 31 -3.66 3.22 -1.21
CA TRP A 31 -2.70 4.26 -0.88
C TRP A 31 -1.71 3.72 0.14
N ILE A 32 -0.48 4.21 0.07
CA ILE A 32 0.55 3.78 0.98
C ILE A 32 1.43 4.97 1.29
N CYS A 33 1.89 5.07 2.53
CA CYS A 33 2.74 6.17 2.91
C CYS A 33 4.18 5.88 2.52
N PRO A 34 5.00 6.94 2.43
CA PRO A 34 6.39 6.72 2.00
C PRO A 34 7.19 5.82 2.93
N GLU A 35 6.80 5.74 4.19
CA GLU A 35 7.54 4.91 5.13
C GLU A 35 7.30 3.43 4.89
N HIS A 36 6.17 3.10 4.29
CA HIS A 36 5.84 1.70 4.06
C HIS A 36 5.86 1.33 2.58
N LEU A 37 6.15 2.30 1.73
CA LEU A 37 6.29 1.99 0.31
C LEU A 37 7.35 0.91 0.07
N PRO A 38 8.50 0.91 0.77
CA PRO A 38 9.47 -0.16 0.54
C PRO A 38 8.93 -1.55 0.84
N ILE A 39 7.98 -1.65 1.76
CA ILE A 39 7.38 -2.94 2.04
C ILE A 39 6.61 -3.42 0.83
N LEU A 40 5.88 -2.53 0.19
CA LEU A 40 5.14 -2.90 -1.01
C LEU A 40 6.10 -3.38 -2.11
N ILE A 41 7.24 -2.73 -2.23
CA ILE A 41 8.17 -3.04 -3.30
C ILE A 41 8.97 -4.30 -3.01
N HIS A 42 9.46 -4.44 -1.78
CA HIS A 42 10.38 -5.52 -1.46
C HIS A 42 9.77 -6.66 -0.66
N ARG A 43 8.72 -6.40 0.08
CA ARG A 43 8.12 -7.41 0.93
C ARG A 43 6.61 -7.38 0.81
N PRO A 44 6.09 -7.55 -0.39
CA PRO A 44 4.64 -7.44 -0.56
C PRO A 44 3.85 -8.43 0.27
N ALA A 45 4.46 -9.55 0.65
CA ALA A 45 3.74 -10.53 1.45
C ALA A 45 3.32 -9.97 2.81
N GLU A 46 4.01 -8.95 3.30
CA GLU A 46 3.62 -8.37 4.57
C GLU A 46 2.32 -7.58 4.45
N LEU A 47 1.90 -7.29 3.25
CA LEU A 47 0.63 -6.61 3.04
C LEU A 47 -0.52 -7.58 2.82
N ALA A 48 -0.24 -8.87 2.82
CA ALA A 48 -1.30 -9.84 2.54
C ALA A 48 -2.51 -9.72 3.46
N PRO A 49 -2.36 -9.42 4.75
CA PRO A 49 -3.54 -9.27 5.59
C PRO A 49 -4.44 -8.12 5.15
N PHE A 50 -3.87 -7.13 4.45
CA PHE A 50 -4.64 -5.98 4.01
C PHE A 50 -5.03 -6.08 2.55
N LEU A 51 -4.22 -6.77 1.75
CA LEU A 51 -4.46 -6.89 0.32
C LEU A 51 -4.32 -8.36 -0.06
N PRO A 52 -5.39 -9.12 0.08
CA PRO A 52 -5.31 -10.57 -0.19
C PRO A 52 -4.84 -10.83 -1.61
N GLY A 53 -3.90 -11.73 -1.74
CA GLY A 53 -3.35 -12.07 -3.05
C GLY A 53 -2.09 -11.31 -3.39
N ILE A 54 -1.77 -10.25 -2.65
CA ILE A 54 -0.59 -9.49 -3.00
C ILE A 54 0.69 -10.28 -2.72
N GLU A 55 0.59 -11.29 -1.87
CA GLU A 55 1.77 -12.09 -1.59
C GLU A 55 2.20 -12.89 -2.80
N LYS A 56 1.34 -13.04 -3.80
CA LYS A 56 1.70 -13.73 -5.01
C LYS A 56 2.53 -12.87 -5.94
N MET A 57 2.57 -11.56 -5.69
CA MET A 57 3.40 -10.70 -6.47
C MET A 57 4.81 -10.86 -5.97
N GLN A 58 5.74 -10.97 -6.86
CA GLN A 58 7.10 -11.05 -6.43
C GLN A 58 7.62 -9.68 -6.25
N GLY A 59 8.27 -9.43 -5.14
CA GLY A 59 8.90 -8.16 -4.92
C GLY A 59 10.03 -7.96 -5.90
N VAL A 60 10.52 -6.74 -5.93
CA VAL A 60 11.63 -6.44 -6.79
C VAL A 60 12.86 -7.18 -6.26
N GLN A 61 13.43 -7.98 -7.12
CA GLN A 61 14.54 -8.78 -6.71
C GLN A 61 15.79 -8.08 -7.11
N HIS A 62 16.61 -7.79 -6.17
CA HIS A 62 17.83 -7.23 -6.52
C HIS A 62 18.84 -8.13 -6.00
N ASP A 63 19.14 -9.03 -6.60
CA ASP A 63 20.03 -9.88 -6.07
C ASP A 63 21.21 -9.70 -6.41
#